data_76a49a37cd0eb01d816248c909150b86
#
_entry.id   76a49a37cd0eb01d816248c909150b86
#
_cell.length_a   1.000
_cell.length_b   1.000
_cell.length_c   1.000
_cell.angle_alpha   90.00
_cell.angle_beta   90.00
_cell.angle_gamma   90.00
#
_symmetry.space_group_name_H-M   'P 1'
#
loop_
_entity.id
_entity.type
_entity.pdbx_description
1 polymer ?
#
loop_
_entity_poly.entity_id
_entity_poly.type
_entity_poly.pdbx_seq_one_letter_code
_entity_poly.pdbx_strand_id
1 'polypeptide(L)'
;MDERKGRRLIAVAIILAFFLISKPFVIVSAGYVGILYRFGKIVGQADEGFNFIAPWIFVTHANIKVERQVLEKLDSFSSESQDVFVKASLNFQVSPQGVQNLYRTVGRDYYHVLIEPRVSQNFKDETVRYKSVDIAPNREQIRQAVRLRLEKELAPYSIHIVDLLLDNVDFNKEFKASIEAKQIATQKALEQKQLIEVSKAQAQQTIEQERGVGDAALARAEKESLANQKIAASLTPLLVQNRMIERLSDKIQVMLVPQG
;
A
#
# COMPACT_ATOMS: atom_id res chain seq x y z
N MET A 1 -8.77 60.21 63.83
CA MET A 1 -8.42 58.96 63.08
C MET A 1 -7.05 59.26 62.44
N ASP A 2 -6.06 58.47 62.86
CA ASP A 2 -4.64 58.75 62.72
C ASP A 2 -4.24 58.87 61.20
N GLU A 3 -3.82 60.01 60.72
CA GLU A 3 -3.42 60.25 59.30
C GLU A 3 -2.43 59.18 58.80
N ARG A 4 -1.60 58.68 59.70
CA ARG A 4 -0.66 57.58 59.40
C ARG A 4 -1.34 56.23 59.05
N LYS A 5 -2.49 55.93 59.72
CA LYS A 5 -3.28 54.74 59.43
C LYS A 5 -4.00 54.87 58.08
N GLY A 6 -4.57 56.05 57.79
CA GLY A 6 -5.21 56.31 56.50
C GLY A 6 -4.25 56.19 55.33
N ARG A 7 -3.03 56.75 55.39
CA ARG A 7 -1.99 56.64 54.34
C ARG A 7 -1.52 55.18 54.15
N ARG A 8 -1.45 54.37 55.23
CA ARG A 8 -1.11 52.94 55.14
C ARG A 8 -2.22 52.14 54.45
N LEU A 9 -3.47 52.42 54.72
CA LEU A 9 -4.62 51.76 54.08
C LEU A 9 -4.69 52.11 52.60
N ILE A 10 -4.44 53.35 52.22
CA ILE A 10 -4.38 53.75 50.82
C ILE A 10 -3.21 53.06 50.09
N ALA A 11 -2.02 52.99 50.69
CA ALA A 11 -0.90 52.27 50.13
C ALA A 11 -1.15 50.79 49.93
N VAL A 12 -1.77 50.11 50.90
CA VAL A 12 -2.17 48.71 50.78
C VAL A 12 -3.20 48.53 49.69
N ALA A 13 -4.19 49.43 49.57
CA ALA A 13 -5.21 49.36 48.53
C ALA A 13 -4.60 49.55 47.11
N ILE A 14 -3.61 50.44 46.94
CA ILE A 14 -2.89 50.64 45.69
C ILE A 14 -2.07 49.39 45.34
N ILE A 15 -1.36 48.80 46.31
CA ILE A 15 -0.62 47.55 46.11
C ILE A 15 -1.55 46.40 45.72
N LEU A 16 -2.68 46.28 46.38
CA LEU A 16 -3.67 45.27 46.12
C LEU A 16 -4.33 45.44 44.73
N ALA A 17 -4.66 46.69 44.37
CA ALA A 17 -5.15 47.08 43.06
C ALA A 17 -4.11 46.80 41.99
N PHE A 18 -2.85 47.14 42.20
CA PHE A 18 -1.74 46.80 41.28
C PHE A 18 -1.58 45.31 41.10
N PHE A 19 -1.69 44.50 42.19
CA PHE A 19 -1.60 43.06 42.15
C PHE A 19 -2.79 42.41 41.42
N LEU A 20 -3.99 42.94 41.58
CA LEU A 20 -5.19 42.50 40.84
C LEU A 20 -5.13 42.84 39.33
N ILE A 21 -4.62 44.01 38.97
CA ILE A 21 -4.52 44.45 37.58
C ILE A 21 -3.39 43.75 36.84
N SER A 22 -2.30 43.41 37.53
CA SER A 22 -1.09 42.84 36.91
C SER A 22 -1.17 41.34 36.59
N LYS A 23 -2.24 40.65 37.02
CA LYS A 23 -2.48 39.17 36.81
C LYS A 23 -1.19 38.34 37.00
N PRO A 24 -0.64 38.27 38.22
CA PRO A 24 0.64 37.60 38.48
C PRO A 24 0.55 36.07 38.46
N PHE A 25 -0.31 35.54 37.65
CA PHE A 25 -0.49 34.10 37.47
C PHE A 25 -0.84 33.76 36.04
N VAL A 26 -0.54 32.53 35.67
CA VAL A 26 -0.93 31.91 34.39
C VAL A 26 -1.44 30.52 34.66
N ILE A 27 -2.46 30.12 33.94
CA ILE A 27 -2.97 28.74 33.93
C ILE A 27 -2.54 28.12 32.61
N VAL A 28 -1.73 27.08 32.70
CA VAL A 28 -1.28 26.30 31.54
C VAL A 28 -2.17 25.06 31.44
N SER A 29 -2.84 24.92 30.33
CA SER A 29 -3.73 23.79 30.08
C SER A 29 -2.96 22.46 29.95
N ALA A 30 -3.59 21.35 30.32
CA ALA A 30 -3.03 20.01 30.18
C ALA A 30 -2.58 19.73 28.74
N GLY A 31 -1.36 19.20 28.61
CA GLY A 31 -0.72 18.93 27.31
C GLY A 31 -0.06 20.16 26.67
N TYR A 32 0.15 21.22 27.45
CA TYR A 32 0.92 22.40 27.07
C TYR A 32 1.99 22.70 28.12
N VAL A 33 3.05 23.39 27.68
CA VAL A 33 4.07 23.97 28.54
C VAL A 33 4.11 25.48 28.26
N GLY A 34 4.14 26.29 29.32
CA GLY A 34 4.28 27.73 29.19
C GLY A 34 5.74 28.12 29.06
N ILE A 35 6.15 28.67 27.92
CA ILE A 35 7.49 29.24 27.75
C ILE A 35 7.48 30.69 28.26
N LEU A 36 8.33 30.96 29.24
CA LEU A 36 8.39 32.23 29.95
C LEU A 36 9.38 33.21 29.26
N TYR A 37 8.88 34.35 28.79
CA TYR A 37 9.66 35.39 28.17
C TYR A 37 9.73 36.63 29.06
N ARG A 38 10.94 37.10 29.30
CA ARG A 38 11.22 38.38 29.97
C ARG A 38 11.98 39.28 29.02
N PHE A 39 11.36 40.39 28.59
CA PHE A 39 11.96 41.33 27.64
C PHE A 39 12.57 40.66 26.41
N GLY A 40 11.86 39.67 25.82
CA GLY A 40 12.29 38.92 24.63
C GLY A 40 13.25 37.73 24.89
N LYS A 41 13.75 37.60 26.12
CA LYS A 41 14.62 36.47 26.49
C LYS A 41 13.80 35.34 27.15
N ILE A 42 14.01 34.09 26.74
CA ILE A 42 13.45 32.92 27.41
C ILE A 42 14.17 32.76 28.75
N VAL A 43 13.41 32.80 29.86
CA VAL A 43 13.93 32.72 31.24
C VAL A 43 13.57 31.43 31.94
N GLY A 44 12.61 30.68 31.41
CA GLY A 44 12.18 29.40 32.01
C GLY A 44 10.98 28.83 31.29
N GLN A 45 10.42 27.81 31.91
CA GLN A 45 9.14 27.21 31.52
C GLN A 45 8.23 27.07 32.74
N ALA A 46 6.93 27.01 32.48
CA ALA A 46 5.88 26.72 33.47
C ALA A 46 5.20 25.43 33.07
N ASP A 47 5.07 24.52 34.00
CA ASP A 47 4.37 23.26 33.81
C ASP A 47 2.86 23.46 33.77
N GLU A 48 2.12 22.41 33.41
CA GLU A 48 0.66 22.45 33.40
C GLU A 48 0.07 22.79 34.77
N GLY A 49 -1.07 23.47 34.77
CA GLY A 49 -1.76 23.89 35.98
C GLY A 49 -1.57 25.37 36.30
N PHE A 50 -1.70 25.71 37.55
CA PHE A 50 -1.64 27.07 38.06
C PHE A 50 -0.18 27.45 38.40
N ASN A 51 0.31 28.54 37.81
CA ASN A 51 1.68 29.02 37.98
C ASN A 51 1.67 30.51 38.40
N PHE A 52 2.43 30.87 39.44
CA PHE A 52 2.72 32.26 39.76
C PHE A 52 3.86 32.78 38.88
N ILE A 53 3.63 33.91 38.24
CA ILE A 53 4.62 34.57 37.36
C ILE A 53 4.71 36.06 37.69
N ALA A 54 5.86 36.63 37.42
CA ALA A 54 6.00 38.12 37.59
C ALA A 54 5.21 38.83 36.50
N PRO A 55 4.63 40.02 36.79
CA PRO A 55 3.76 40.76 35.87
C PRO A 55 4.40 41.13 34.51
N TRP A 56 5.71 41.18 34.45
CA TRP A 56 6.49 41.50 33.24
C TRP A 56 6.96 40.29 32.46
N ILE A 57 6.46 39.09 32.82
CA ILE A 57 6.74 37.86 32.09
C ILE A 57 5.58 37.55 31.14
N PHE A 58 5.90 37.38 29.87
CA PHE A 58 4.95 36.91 28.86
C PHE A 58 5.08 35.43 28.70
N VAL A 59 3.94 34.74 28.58
CA VAL A 59 3.88 33.30 28.45
C VAL A 59 3.38 32.92 27.06
N THR A 60 4.11 32.01 26.42
CA THR A 60 3.68 31.37 25.19
C THR A 60 3.44 29.90 25.45
N HIS A 61 2.27 29.41 25.11
CA HIS A 61 1.93 28.00 25.27
C HIS A 61 2.52 27.19 24.12
N ALA A 62 3.36 26.22 24.44
CA ALA A 62 3.92 25.25 23.51
C ALA A 62 3.14 23.94 23.64
N ASN A 63 2.68 23.39 22.54
CA ASN A 63 1.99 22.11 22.52
C ASN A 63 3.00 20.96 22.72
N ILE A 64 2.69 20.06 23.65
CA ILE A 64 3.49 18.84 23.92
C ILE A 64 2.70 17.57 23.66
N LYS A 65 1.50 17.69 23.10
CA LYS A 65 0.72 16.53 22.62
C LYS A 65 1.25 16.04 21.30
N VAL A 66 0.79 14.87 20.91
CA VAL A 66 1.06 14.39 19.56
C VAL A 66 0.38 15.31 18.55
N GLU A 67 1.17 15.88 17.66
CA GLU A 67 0.72 16.71 16.54
C GLU A 67 0.79 15.90 15.26
N ARG A 68 -0.22 16.05 14.41
CA ARG A 68 -0.24 15.52 13.04
C ARG A 68 -0.06 16.66 12.06
N GLN A 69 0.94 16.50 11.19
CA GLN A 69 1.16 17.40 10.06
C GLN A 69 1.07 16.61 8.76
N VAL A 70 0.33 17.16 7.80
CA VAL A 70 0.13 16.54 6.49
C VAL A 70 1.02 17.25 5.49
N LEU A 71 1.89 16.48 4.84
CA LEU A 71 2.73 16.92 3.74
C LEU A 71 2.01 16.49 2.44
N GLU A 72 1.30 17.42 1.83
CA GLU A 72 0.45 17.14 0.66
C GLU A 72 1.27 16.70 -0.55
N LYS A 73 2.51 17.16 -0.67
CA LYS A 73 3.37 16.83 -1.78
C LYS A 73 4.84 16.83 -1.37
N LEU A 74 5.38 15.64 -1.17
CA LEU A 74 6.82 15.42 -1.07
C LEU A 74 7.36 15.13 -2.46
N ASP A 75 8.11 16.08 -3.02
CA ASP A 75 8.78 15.90 -4.29
C ASP A 75 10.05 15.07 -4.10
N SER A 76 10.22 14.04 -4.90
CA SER A 76 11.37 13.15 -4.85
C SER A 76 11.71 12.59 -6.23
N PHE A 77 12.79 11.80 -6.29
CA PHE A 77 13.25 11.15 -7.50
C PHE A 77 13.51 9.66 -7.25
N SER A 78 13.29 8.85 -8.26
CA SER A 78 13.72 7.45 -8.27
C SER A 78 15.18 7.31 -8.68
N SER A 79 15.73 6.09 -8.60
CA SER A 79 17.08 5.75 -9.12
C SER A 79 17.21 5.97 -10.64
N GLU A 80 16.08 6.04 -11.34
CA GLU A 80 15.99 6.27 -12.79
C GLU A 80 15.74 7.75 -13.12
N SER A 81 15.90 8.66 -12.13
CA SER A 81 15.65 10.10 -12.27
C SER A 81 14.21 10.46 -12.67
N GLN A 82 13.25 9.60 -12.32
CA GLN A 82 11.83 9.89 -12.52
C GLN A 82 11.27 10.64 -11.33
N ASP A 83 10.46 11.67 -11.58
CA ASP A 83 9.77 12.42 -10.55
C ASP A 83 8.75 11.52 -9.82
N VAL A 84 8.81 11.54 -8.51
CA VAL A 84 7.93 10.81 -7.59
C VAL A 84 7.32 11.81 -6.62
N PHE A 85 6.02 11.79 -6.52
CA PHE A 85 5.26 12.63 -5.59
C PHE A 85 4.60 11.74 -4.55
N VAL A 86 4.82 12.09 -3.28
CA VAL A 86 4.23 11.32 -2.18
C VAL A 86 3.48 12.25 -1.27
N LYS A 87 2.28 11.82 -0.88
CA LYS A 87 1.54 12.41 0.22
C LYS A 87 1.89 11.65 1.49
N ALA A 88 2.28 12.38 2.53
CA ALA A 88 2.66 11.79 3.81
C ALA A 88 1.99 12.51 4.98
N SER A 89 1.83 11.81 6.08
CA SER A 89 1.38 12.38 7.35
C SER A 89 2.41 12.04 8.43
N LEU A 90 2.93 13.06 9.08
CA LEU A 90 3.88 12.93 10.17
C LEU A 90 3.18 13.16 11.50
N ASN A 91 3.26 12.20 12.41
CA ASN A 91 2.85 12.34 13.80
C ASN A 91 4.11 12.46 14.65
N PHE A 92 4.23 13.56 15.37
CA PHE A 92 5.38 13.82 16.23
C PHE A 92 4.94 14.46 17.54
N GLN A 93 5.82 14.43 18.52
CA GLN A 93 5.60 15.00 19.84
C GLN A 93 6.88 15.68 20.32
N VAL A 94 6.75 16.85 20.95
CA VAL A 94 7.88 17.52 21.59
C VAL A 94 7.93 17.13 23.06
N SER A 95 9.11 16.74 23.53
CA SER A 95 9.31 16.40 24.95
C SER A 95 9.17 17.64 25.83
N PRO A 96 8.42 17.58 26.95
CA PRO A 96 8.26 18.71 27.88
C PRO A 96 9.59 19.27 28.36
N GLN A 97 10.57 18.40 28.62
CA GLN A 97 11.88 18.77 29.15
C GLN A 97 12.74 19.54 28.13
N GLY A 98 12.51 19.32 26.85
CA GLY A 98 13.32 19.90 25.77
C GLY A 98 12.67 21.08 25.06
N VAL A 99 11.39 21.32 25.27
CA VAL A 99 10.63 22.35 24.53
C VAL A 99 11.22 23.75 24.71
N GLN A 100 11.70 24.10 25.89
CA GLN A 100 12.35 25.39 26.14
C GLN A 100 13.62 25.56 25.28
N ASN A 101 14.44 24.51 25.15
CA ASN A 101 15.65 24.53 24.33
C ASN A 101 15.32 24.61 22.85
N LEU A 102 14.32 23.85 22.40
CA LEU A 102 13.82 23.90 21.03
C LEU A 102 13.39 25.32 20.64
N TYR A 103 12.62 26.00 21.50
CA TYR A 103 12.18 27.38 21.27
C TYR A 103 13.32 28.39 21.29
N ARG A 104 14.40 28.10 22.05
CA ARG A 104 15.59 28.95 22.09
C ARG A 104 16.47 28.79 20.87
N THR A 105 16.63 27.57 20.35
CA THR A 105 17.58 27.25 19.28
C THR A 105 16.96 27.35 17.89
N VAL A 106 15.70 26.95 17.74
CA VAL A 106 15.00 26.91 16.45
C VAL A 106 13.89 27.96 16.38
N GLY A 107 13.18 28.18 17.49
CA GLY A 107 12.07 29.12 17.53
C GLY A 107 10.71 28.41 17.56
N ARG A 108 9.67 29.26 17.38
CA ARG A 108 8.26 28.79 17.43
C ARG A 108 7.87 28.00 16.18
N ASP A 109 8.48 28.34 15.06
CA ASP A 109 8.19 27.71 13.75
C ASP A 109 9.13 26.55 13.45
N TYR A 110 9.40 25.73 14.47
CA TYR A 110 10.30 24.59 14.36
C TYR A 110 9.83 23.54 13.34
N TYR A 111 8.54 23.50 13.03
CA TYR A 111 8.02 22.56 12.03
C TYR A 111 8.57 22.91 10.64
N HIS A 112 8.32 24.11 10.15
CA HIS A 112 8.75 24.53 8.80
C HIS A 112 10.27 24.74 8.68
N VAL A 113 10.92 25.15 9.79
CA VAL A 113 12.37 25.43 9.77
C VAL A 113 13.20 24.16 9.92
N LEU A 114 12.72 23.18 10.70
CA LEU A 114 13.51 22.02 11.08
C LEU A 114 12.92 20.69 10.60
N ILE A 115 11.64 20.42 10.88
CA ILE A 115 11.04 19.10 10.65
C ILE A 115 10.78 18.88 9.16
N GLU A 116 10.04 19.75 8.52
CA GLU A 116 9.60 19.60 7.13
C GLU A 116 10.77 19.43 6.14
N PRO A 117 11.85 20.24 6.20
CA PRO A 117 13.00 20.07 5.32
C PRO A 117 13.71 18.73 5.53
N ARG A 118 13.79 18.25 6.78
CA ARG A 118 14.42 16.93 7.09
C ARG A 118 13.58 15.78 6.60
N VAL A 119 12.25 15.86 6.74
CA VAL A 119 11.34 14.85 6.17
C VAL A 119 11.54 14.77 4.66
N SER A 120 11.52 15.91 3.98
CA SER A 120 11.73 15.98 2.53
C SER A 120 13.08 15.42 2.10
N GLN A 121 14.15 15.80 2.80
CA GLN A 121 15.51 15.34 2.47
C GLN A 121 15.66 13.83 2.70
N ASN A 122 15.27 13.33 3.87
CA ASN A 122 15.38 11.90 4.19
C ASN A 122 14.54 11.04 3.25
N PHE A 123 13.39 11.56 2.82
CA PHE A 123 12.55 10.89 1.83
C PHE A 123 13.25 10.81 0.46
N LYS A 124 13.84 11.91 -0.02
CA LYS A 124 14.63 11.96 -1.26
C LYS A 124 15.80 10.97 -1.22
N ASP A 125 16.56 10.99 -0.12
CA ASP A 125 17.73 10.12 0.05
C ASP A 125 17.37 8.63 0.07
N GLU A 126 16.16 8.29 0.47
CA GLU A 126 15.71 6.90 0.49
C GLU A 126 15.13 6.47 -0.86
N THR A 127 14.27 7.26 -1.48
CA THR A 127 13.60 6.88 -2.74
C THR A 127 14.56 6.74 -3.92
N VAL A 128 15.67 7.50 -3.96
CA VAL A 128 16.72 7.39 -4.98
C VAL A 128 17.34 5.97 -5.06
N ARG A 129 17.18 5.17 -4.02
CA ARG A 129 17.68 3.78 -3.99
C ARG A 129 16.78 2.79 -4.73
N TYR A 130 15.55 3.19 -5.03
CA TYR A 130 14.54 2.34 -5.63
C TYR A 130 14.21 2.79 -7.05
N LYS A 131 13.88 1.83 -7.92
CA LYS A 131 13.27 2.15 -9.22
C LYS A 131 11.85 2.65 -9.01
N SER A 132 11.35 3.44 -9.94
CA SER A 132 10.02 4.04 -9.85
C SER A 132 8.92 3.02 -9.56
N VAL A 133 8.95 1.87 -10.24
CA VAL A 133 7.96 0.79 -10.09
C VAL A 133 8.08 0.05 -8.75
N ASP A 134 9.24 0.12 -8.09
CA ASP A 134 9.52 -0.59 -6.85
C ASP A 134 9.21 0.26 -5.60
N ILE A 135 8.98 1.57 -5.75
CA ILE A 135 8.71 2.48 -4.62
C ILE A 135 7.39 2.11 -3.92
N ALA A 136 6.33 1.91 -4.68
CA ALA A 136 5.02 1.58 -4.11
C ALA A 136 4.99 0.21 -3.41
N PRO A 137 5.55 -0.88 -3.97
CA PRO A 137 5.68 -2.16 -3.26
C PRO A 137 6.53 -2.10 -1.99
N ASN A 138 7.61 -1.29 -1.99
CA ASN A 138 8.54 -1.17 -0.87
C ASN A 138 8.22 0.02 0.06
N ARG A 139 7.03 0.61 -0.03
CA ARG A 139 6.65 1.79 0.75
C ARG A 139 6.86 1.63 2.25
N GLU A 140 6.64 0.43 2.78
CA GLU A 140 6.79 0.16 4.21
C GLU A 140 8.26 0.19 4.64
N GLN A 141 9.16 -0.34 3.83
CA GLN A 141 10.60 -0.30 4.09
C GLN A 141 11.12 1.15 4.02
N ILE A 142 10.69 1.90 3.01
CA ILE A 142 11.00 3.32 2.84
C ILE A 142 10.51 4.11 4.05
N ARG A 143 9.27 3.91 4.47
CA ARG A 143 8.66 4.54 5.63
C ARG A 143 9.48 4.32 6.89
N GLN A 144 9.85 3.06 7.17
CA GLN A 144 10.63 2.70 8.36
C GLN A 144 12.03 3.30 8.34
N ALA A 145 12.71 3.25 7.19
CA ALA A 145 14.04 3.83 7.04
C ALA A 145 14.04 5.35 7.27
N VAL A 146 13.09 6.06 6.68
CA VAL A 146 12.91 7.50 6.85
C VAL A 146 12.56 7.84 8.30
N ARG A 147 11.61 7.12 8.92
CA ARG A 147 11.21 7.32 10.31
C ARG A 147 12.38 7.19 11.27
N LEU A 148 13.18 6.13 11.13
CA LEU A 148 14.34 5.88 12.00
C LEU A 148 15.42 6.97 11.87
N ARG A 149 15.66 7.47 10.66
CA ARG A 149 16.61 8.59 10.45
C ARG A 149 16.08 9.88 11.06
N LEU A 150 14.80 10.20 10.82
CA LEU A 150 14.17 11.38 11.39
C LEU A 150 14.23 11.36 12.92
N GLU A 151 13.92 10.24 13.53
CA GLU A 151 13.99 10.09 14.99
C GLU A 151 15.41 10.37 15.52
N LYS A 152 16.43 9.82 14.88
CA LYS A 152 17.83 10.05 15.23
C LYS A 152 18.25 11.52 15.05
N GLU A 153 17.81 12.17 13.97
CA GLU A 153 18.17 13.54 13.65
C GLU A 153 17.43 14.57 14.51
N LEU A 154 16.21 14.25 14.94
CA LEU A 154 15.36 15.16 15.69
C LEU A 154 15.43 14.94 17.21
N ALA A 155 15.98 13.81 17.66
CA ALA A 155 16.20 13.53 19.09
C ALA A 155 17.00 14.62 19.83
N PRO A 156 18.09 15.22 19.26
CA PRO A 156 18.82 16.30 19.93
C PRO A 156 17.97 17.55 20.19
N TYR A 157 16.89 17.72 19.45
CA TYR A 157 15.92 18.82 19.62
C TYR A 157 14.74 18.43 20.50
N SER A 158 14.78 17.24 21.11
CA SER A 158 13.72 16.69 21.95
C SER A 158 12.39 16.53 21.21
N ILE A 159 12.45 16.21 19.94
CA ILE A 159 11.31 15.88 19.07
C ILE A 159 11.32 14.38 18.85
N HIS A 160 10.21 13.73 19.19
CA HIS A 160 9.98 12.30 19.01
C HIS A 160 9.04 12.05 17.83
N ILE A 161 9.43 11.19 16.92
CA ILE A 161 8.58 10.76 15.81
C ILE A 161 7.72 9.58 16.29
N VAL A 162 6.42 9.84 16.43
CA VAL A 162 5.46 8.81 16.82
C VAL A 162 5.20 7.88 15.64
N ASP A 163 4.87 8.46 14.48
CA ASP A 163 4.67 7.70 13.25
C ASP A 163 4.85 8.57 12.00
N LEU A 164 5.20 7.92 10.90
CA LEU A 164 5.24 8.49 9.56
C LEU A 164 4.38 7.62 8.66
N LEU A 165 3.33 8.19 8.09
CA LEU A 165 2.42 7.50 7.19
C LEU A 165 2.69 7.97 5.76
N LEU A 166 2.81 7.03 4.83
CA LEU A 166 2.89 7.31 3.39
C LEU A 166 1.54 6.94 2.78
N ASP A 167 0.77 7.94 2.38
CA ASP A 167 -0.60 7.74 1.92
C ASP A 167 -0.65 7.30 0.45
N ASN A 168 -0.15 8.13 -0.44
CA ASN A 168 -0.21 7.89 -1.88
C ASN A 168 1.13 8.19 -2.54
N VAL A 169 1.53 7.30 -3.45
CA VAL A 169 2.71 7.48 -4.31
C VAL A 169 2.20 7.80 -5.71
N ASP A 170 2.58 8.92 -6.23
CA ASP A 170 2.17 9.41 -7.54
C ASP A 170 3.37 9.71 -8.44
N PHE A 171 3.16 9.69 -9.75
CA PHE A 171 4.16 9.96 -10.76
C PHE A 171 3.65 11.02 -11.73
N ASN A 172 4.54 11.59 -12.54
CA ASN A 172 4.12 12.49 -13.58
C ASN A 172 3.23 11.76 -14.63
N LYS A 173 2.40 12.53 -15.33
CA LYS A 173 1.38 11.97 -16.24
C LYS A 173 2.00 11.18 -17.40
N GLU A 174 3.13 11.62 -17.91
CA GLU A 174 3.82 10.99 -19.04
C GLU A 174 4.40 9.63 -18.63
N PHE A 175 4.97 9.54 -17.45
CA PHE A 175 5.47 8.27 -16.92
C PHE A 175 4.35 7.28 -16.63
N LYS A 176 3.21 7.72 -16.07
CA LYS A 176 2.02 6.88 -15.91
C LYS A 176 1.56 6.30 -17.23
N ALA A 177 1.41 7.14 -18.25
CA ALA A 177 1.00 6.70 -19.57
C ALA A 177 1.99 5.68 -20.18
N SER A 178 3.29 5.87 -19.97
CA SER A 178 4.32 4.92 -20.44
C SER A 178 4.26 3.57 -19.73
N ILE A 179 4.00 3.56 -18.41
CA ILE A 179 3.80 2.33 -17.63
C ILE A 179 2.54 1.60 -18.11
N GLU A 180 1.43 2.31 -18.28
CA GLU A 180 0.18 1.72 -18.78
C GLU A 180 0.36 1.11 -20.17
N ALA A 181 1.01 1.82 -21.09
CA ALA A 181 1.32 1.30 -22.42
C ALA A 181 2.19 0.05 -22.35
N LYS A 182 3.22 0.03 -21.49
CA LYS A 182 4.07 -1.14 -21.29
C LYS A 182 3.29 -2.32 -20.69
N GLN A 183 2.41 -2.08 -19.73
CA GLN A 183 1.57 -3.13 -19.15
C GLN A 183 0.64 -3.73 -20.19
N ILE A 184 -0.02 -2.91 -21.00
CA ILE A 184 -0.90 -3.36 -22.09
C ILE A 184 -0.11 -4.20 -23.10
N ALA A 185 1.09 -3.76 -23.51
CA ALA A 185 1.94 -4.50 -24.41
C ALA A 185 2.39 -5.84 -23.84
N THR A 186 2.76 -5.88 -22.55
CA THR A 186 3.14 -7.10 -21.85
C THR A 186 1.96 -8.08 -21.74
N GLN A 187 0.78 -7.58 -21.40
CA GLN A 187 -0.44 -8.38 -21.33
C GLN A 187 -0.79 -9.01 -22.68
N LYS A 188 -0.76 -8.21 -23.76
CA LYS A 188 -0.97 -8.71 -25.12
C LYS A 188 0.04 -9.77 -25.54
N ALA A 189 1.31 -9.59 -25.18
CA ALA A 189 2.35 -10.58 -25.46
C ALA A 189 2.12 -11.90 -24.69
N LEU A 190 1.62 -11.81 -23.45
CA LEU A 190 1.28 -12.98 -22.65
C LEU A 190 0.07 -13.72 -23.23
N GLU A 191 -0.98 -12.99 -23.61
CA GLU A 191 -2.16 -13.55 -24.28
C GLU A 191 -1.78 -14.27 -25.58
N GLN A 192 -0.92 -13.68 -26.40
CA GLN A 192 -0.42 -14.29 -27.63
C GLN A 192 0.33 -15.61 -27.34
N LYS A 193 1.18 -15.63 -26.32
CA LYS A 193 1.86 -16.88 -25.90
C LYS A 193 0.87 -17.95 -25.46
N GLN A 194 -0.12 -17.59 -24.66
CA GLN A 194 -1.15 -18.53 -24.22
C GLN A 194 -1.97 -19.09 -25.38
N LEU A 195 -2.34 -18.24 -26.36
CA LEU A 195 -3.04 -18.68 -27.57
C LEU A 195 -2.20 -19.66 -28.38
N ILE A 196 -0.89 -19.44 -28.54
CA ILE A 196 0.01 -20.36 -29.23
C ILE A 196 0.10 -21.71 -28.47
N GLU A 197 0.19 -21.68 -27.15
CA GLU A 197 0.23 -22.91 -26.34
C GLU A 197 -1.08 -23.71 -26.44
N VAL A 198 -2.22 -23.03 -26.34
CA VAL A 198 -3.55 -23.66 -26.51
C VAL A 198 -3.69 -24.25 -27.90
N SER A 199 -3.27 -23.51 -28.96
CA SER A 199 -3.32 -23.97 -30.34
C SER A 199 -2.43 -25.21 -30.55
N LYS A 200 -1.23 -25.24 -29.97
CA LYS A 200 -0.34 -26.41 -30.01
C LYS A 200 -0.96 -27.62 -29.29
N ALA A 201 -1.54 -27.39 -28.11
CA ALA A 201 -2.19 -28.46 -27.36
C ALA A 201 -3.39 -29.04 -28.11
N GLN A 202 -4.20 -28.18 -28.74
CA GLN A 202 -5.31 -28.61 -29.60
C GLN A 202 -4.84 -29.41 -30.81
N ALA A 203 -3.80 -28.92 -31.52
CA ALA A 203 -3.23 -29.65 -32.66
C ALA A 203 -2.71 -31.05 -32.23
N GLN A 204 -2.05 -31.12 -31.08
CA GLN A 204 -1.56 -32.39 -30.53
C GLN A 204 -2.71 -33.35 -30.16
N GLN A 205 -3.75 -32.83 -29.54
CA GLN A 205 -4.94 -33.57 -29.24
C GLN A 205 -5.63 -34.14 -30.49
N THR A 206 -5.71 -33.32 -31.55
CA THR A 206 -6.29 -33.79 -32.83
C THR A 206 -5.45 -34.91 -33.46
N ILE A 207 -4.11 -34.77 -33.45
CA ILE A 207 -3.19 -35.82 -33.96
C ILE A 207 -3.36 -37.10 -33.17
N GLU A 208 -3.45 -37.07 -31.83
CA GLU A 208 -3.65 -38.25 -31.02
C GLU A 208 -5.03 -38.86 -31.22
N GLN A 209 -6.08 -38.07 -31.41
CA GLN A 209 -7.41 -38.55 -31.77
C GLN A 209 -7.41 -39.28 -33.11
N GLU A 210 -6.84 -38.68 -34.14
CA GLU A 210 -6.72 -39.28 -35.49
C GLU A 210 -5.91 -40.58 -35.44
N ARG A 211 -4.81 -40.63 -34.70
CA ARG A 211 -4.06 -41.85 -34.42
C ARG A 211 -4.93 -42.90 -33.75
N GLY A 212 -5.64 -42.56 -32.67
CA GLY A 212 -6.51 -43.45 -31.99
C GLY A 212 -7.63 -44.03 -32.87
N VAL A 213 -8.19 -43.22 -33.77
CA VAL A 213 -9.19 -43.68 -34.74
C VAL A 213 -8.54 -44.63 -35.77
N GLY A 214 -7.35 -44.30 -36.27
CA GLY A 214 -6.58 -45.16 -37.17
C GLY A 214 -6.23 -46.52 -36.57
N ASP A 215 -5.69 -46.52 -35.35
CA ASP A 215 -5.32 -47.73 -34.63
C ASP A 215 -6.55 -48.60 -34.32
N ALA A 216 -7.67 -47.98 -33.94
CA ALA A 216 -8.95 -48.70 -33.71
C ALA A 216 -9.49 -49.33 -35.03
N ALA A 217 -9.36 -48.65 -36.16
CA ALA A 217 -9.75 -49.16 -37.48
C ALA A 217 -8.88 -50.36 -37.91
N LEU A 218 -7.56 -50.25 -37.73
CA LEU A 218 -6.62 -51.35 -37.98
C LEU A 218 -6.93 -52.57 -37.10
N ALA A 219 -7.13 -52.37 -35.79
CA ALA A 219 -7.45 -53.46 -34.87
C ALA A 219 -8.81 -54.14 -35.19
N ARG A 220 -9.78 -53.38 -35.72
CA ARG A 220 -11.05 -53.95 -36.21
C ARG A 220 -10.83 -54.80 -37.49
N ALA A 221 -10.08 -54.26 -38.46
CA ALA A 221 -9.79 -54.97 -39.67
C ALA A 221 -8.99 -56.25 -39.44
N GLU A 222 -8.02 -56.24 -38.51
CA GLU A 222 -7.29 -57.47 -38.13
C GLU A 222 -8.19 -58.51 -37.48
N LYS A 223 -9.06 -58.11 -36.56
CA LYS A 223 -10.03 -58.99 -35.90
C LYS A 223 -11.02 -59.59 -36.90
N GLU A 224 -11.46 -58.77 -37.86
CA GLU A 224 -12.38 -59.21 -38.91
C GLU A 224 -11.68 -60.15 -39.90
N SER A 225 -10.44 -59.90 -40.28
CA SER A 225 -9.61 -60.81 -41.06
C SER A 225 -9.41 -62.20 -40.38
N LEU A 226 -9.04 -62.17 -39.08
CA LEU A 226 -8.88 -63.35 -38.29
C LEU A 226 -10.22 -64.15 -38.11
N ALA A 227 -11.32 -63.45 -37.96
CA ALA A 227 -12.64 -64.06 -37.89
C ALA A 227 -13.01 -64.74 -39.25
N ASN A 228 -12.76 -64.05 -40.35
CA ASN A 228 -13.00 -64.58 -41.67
C ASN A 228 -12.11 -65.79 -41.99
N GLN A 229 -10.80 -65.72 -41.59
CA GLN A 229 -9.91 -66.87 -41.72
C GLN A 229 -10.42 -68.14 -40.91
N LYS A 230 -10.88 -67.92 -39.68
CA LYS A 230 -11.45 -68.97 -38.83
C LYS A 230 -12.74 -69.55 -39.47
N ILE A 231 -13.61 -68.70 -40.00
CA ILE A 231 -14.81 -69.05 -40.69
C ILE A 231 -14.44 -69.88 -41.94
N ALA A 232 -13.48 -69.40 -42.74
CA ALA A 232 -13.02 -70.13 -43.94
C ALA A 232 -12.43 -71.48 -43.63
N ALA A 233 -11.65 -71.61 -42.56
CA ALA A 233 -11.08 -72.83 -42.07
C ALA A 233 -12.14 -73.86 -41.57
N SER A 234 -13.28 -73.37 -41.09
CA SER A 234 -14.40 -74.17 -40.55
C SER A 234 -15.47 -74.54 -41.62
N LEU A 235 -15.38 -73.94 -42.80
CA LEU A 235 -16.32 -74.15 -43.90
C LEU A 235 -16.04 -75.49 -44.57
N THR A 236 -16.71 -76.55 -44.14
CA THR A 236 -16.82 -77.79 -44.90
C THR A 236 -17.90 -77.64 -46.00
N PRO A 237 -17.76 -78.35 -47.17
CA PRO A 237 -18.73 -78.22 -48.26
C PRO A 237 -20.18 -78.42 -47.84
N LEU A 238 -20.40 -79.24 -46.83
CA LEU A 238 -21.75 -79.53 -46.29
C LEU A 238 -22.35 -78.35 -45.51
N LEU A 239 -21.51 -77.57 -44.83
CA LEU A 239 -21.90 -76.39 -44.02
C LEU A 239 -22.23 -75.23 -44.90
N VAL A 240 -21.56 -75.05 -46.04
CA VAL A 240 -21.87 -74.07 -47.07
C VAL A 240 -23.22 -74.31 -47.71
N GLN A 241 -23.54 -75.64 -48.04
CA GLN A 241 -24.86 -76.03 -48.52
C GLN A 241 -25.98 -75.75 -47.54
N ASN A 242 -25.83 -76.11 -46.27
CA ASN A 242 -26.83 -75.81 -45.25
C ASN A 242 -27.09 -74.31 -45.04
N ARG A 243 -26.06 -73.43 -44.99
CA ARG A 243 -26.24 -71.96 -44.85
C ARG A 243 -26.85 -71.41 -46.15
N MET A 244 -26.59 -71.95 -47.29
CA MET A 244 -27.23 -71.52 -48.56
C MET A 244 -28.71 -71.82 -48.54
N ILE A 245 -29.08 -73.04 -48.05
CA ILE A 245 -30.48 -73.49 -47.90
C ILE A 245 -31.22 -72.61 -46.85
N GLU A 246 -30.60 -72.25 -45.70
CA GLU A 246 -31.21 -71.40 -44.68
C GLU A 246 -31.48 -70.00 -45.23
N ARG A 247 -30.51 -69.41 -45.93
CA ARG A 247 -30.68 -68.03 -46.51
C ARG A 247 -31.64 -68.03 -47.72
N LEU A 248 -31.81 -69.13 -48.41
CA LEU A 248 -32.78 -69.27 -49.49
C LEU A 248 -34.19 -69.48 -48.90
N SER A 249 -34.33 -70.27 -47.83
CA SER A 249 -35.64 -70.51 -47.18
C SER A 249 -36.24 -69.19 -46.58
N ASP A 250 -35.42 -68.28 -46.07
CA ASP A 250 -35.87 -67.01 -45.48
C ASP A 250 -36.33 -65.98 -46.55
N LYS A 251 -35.96 -66.17 -47.85
CA LYS A 251 -36.34 -65.30 -48.92
C LYS A 251 -37.36 -65.88 -49.93
N ILE A 252 -37.76 -67.14 -49.83
CA ILE A 252 -38.78 -67.72 -50.67
C ILE A 252 -40.16 -67.62 -49.99
N GLN A 253 -40.83 -66.51 -50.28
CA GLN A 253 -42.28 -66.43 -50.15
C GLN A 253 -42.88 -67.25 -51.28
N VAL A 254 -43.40 -68.48 -50.99
CA VAL A 254 -44.16 -69.27 -51.91
C VAL A 254 -45.49 -68.62 -52.16
N MET A 255 -45.65 -68.01 -53.34
CA MET A 255 -46.93 -67.57 -53.83
C MET A 255 -47.71 -68.69 -54.35
N LEU A 256 -48.62 -69.32 -53.59
CA LEU A 256 -49.59 -70.25 -54.07
C LEU A 256 -50.62 -69.54 -54.95
N VAL A 257 -50.50 -69.77 -56.28
CA VAL A 257 -51.51 -69.31 -57.27
C VAL A 257 -52.60 -70.44 -57.25
N PRO A 258 -53.86 -70.16 -56.91
CA PRO A 258 -54.95 -71.09 -57.04
C PRO A 258 -55.27 -71.26 -58.54
N GLN A 259 -55.19 -72.50 -59.05
CA GLN A 259 -55.82 -72.85 -60.37
C GLN A 259 -57.31 -73.02 -60.14
N GLY A 260 -58.10 -72.18 -60.85
CA GLY A 260 -59.49 -72.37 -61.04
C GLY A 260 -59.85 -73.19 -62.27
#